data_9bab3f3256a1b8b438a616e95aa4d508
#
_entry.id   9bab3f3256a1b8b438a616e95aa4d508
#
_cell.length_a   1.000
_cell.length_b   1.000
_cell.length_c   1.000
_cell.angle_alpha   90.00
_cell.angle_beta   90.00
_cell.angle_gamma   90.00
#
_symmetry.space_group_name_H-M   'P 1'
#
loop_
_entity.id
_entity.type
_entity.pdbx_description
1 polymer ?
#
loop_
_entity_poly.entity_id
_entity_poly.type
_entity_poly.pdbx_seq_one_letter_code
_entity_poly.pdbx_strand_id
1 'polypeptide(L)'
;MCIRDRAHHLLNTRQVAFIYHVKADPAAPVQSIATVSETADDVLSGAGSRYGPVAPLTGLLAALDRDAPFAVVGKPCDLSAIHNMAKHDNRINKLITHRLAMVCGGQSTAQKSREILHNAAIQEHTVTLYRHRGYGLSLIHI
;
A
#
# COMPACT_ATOMS: atom_id res chain seq x y z
N MET A 1 6.20 -1.45 16.79
CA MET A 1 6.83 -0.98 15.54
C MET A 1 5.78 -1.09 14.42
N CYS A 2 5.48 0.01 13.72
CA CYS A 2 4.48 -0.02 12.68
C CYS A 2 5.08 -0.53 11.34
N ILE A 3 4.21 -0.90 10.39
CA ILE A 3 4.65 -1.42 9.06
C ILE A 3 5.52 -0.40 8.33
N ARG A 4 5.18 0.89 8.42
CA ARG A 4 5.97 1.98 7.85
C ARG A 4 7.42 1.97 8.38
N ASP A 5 7.59 1.87 9.70
CA ASP A 5 8.92 1.88 10.32
C ASP A 5 9.72 0.64 9.91
N ARG A 6 9.03 -0.50 9.72
CA ARG A 6 9.67 -1.72 9.22
C ARG A 6 10.12 -1.56 7.77
N ALA A 7 9.27 -1.02 6.90
CA ALA A 7 9.60 -0.76 5.50
C ALA A 7 10.79 0.22 5.39
N HIS A 8 10.75 1.31 6.15
CA HIS A 8 11.84 2.28 6.25
C HIS A 8 13.16 1.62 6.69
N HIS A 9 13.12 0.78 7.73
CA HIS A 9 14.30 0.05 8.21
C HIS A 9 14.89 -0.86 7.13
N LEU A 10 14.06 -1.62 6.40
CA LEU A 10 14.52 -2.53 5.36
C LEU A 10 15.24 -1.81 4.22
N LEU A 11 14.78 -0.62 3.83
CA LEU A 11 15.44 0.22 2.82
C LEU A 11 16.77 0.77 3.35
N ASN A 12 16.77 1.37 4.54
CA ASN A 12 17.96 1.99 5.11
C ASN A 12 19.09 0.98 5.38
N THR A 13 18.74 -0.25 5.74
CA THR A 13 19.72 -1.33 5.94
C THR A 13 20.03 -2.10 4.66
N ARG A 14 19.52 -1.66 3.50
CA ARG A 14 19.73 -2.28 2.18
C ARG A 14 19.40 -3.77 2.14
N GLN A 15 18.47 -4.23 2.98
CA GLN A 15 17.97 -5.60 2.95
C GLN A 15 17.05 -5.82 1.75
N VAL A 16 16.46 -4.74 1.22
CA VAL A 16 15.66 -4.72 0.00
C VAL A 16 16.04 -3.52 -0.85
N ALA A 17 15.86 -3.66 -2.17
CA ALA A 17 16.08 -2.58 -3.11
C ALA A 17 14.89 -1.60 -3.15
N PHE A 18 13.68 -2.10 -2.89
CA PHE A 18 12.46 -1.29 -2.89
C PHE A 18 11.34 -1.96 -2.08
N ILE A 19 10.30 -1.19 -1.81
CA ILE A 19 9.06 -1.64 -1.19
C ILE A 19 7.93 -1.56 -2.22
N TYR A 20 7.23 -2.67 -2.46
CA TYR A 20 6.00 -2.72 -3.24
C TYR A 20 4.81 -2.58 -2.30
N HIS A 21 4.01 -1.53 -2.48
CA HIS A 21 2.90 -1.21 -1.58
C HIS A 21 1.80 -0.40 -2.27
N VAL A 22 0.82 0.07 -1.50
CA VAL A 22 -0.28 0.93 -1.97
C VAL A 22 -0.11 2.33 -1.40
N LYS A 23 -0.34 3.36 -2.23
CA LYS A 23 -0.44 4.76 -1.80
C LYS A 23 -1.65 5.47 -2.42
N ALA A 24 -1.90 6.72 -2.02
CA ALA A 24 -2.82 7.59 -2.73
C ALA A 24 -2.38 7.78 -4.18
N ASP A 25 -3.33 7.81 -5.11
CA ASP A 25 -3.05 8.20 -6.48
C ASP A 25 -2.75 9.71 -6.51
N PRO A 26 -1.57 10.15 -6.99
CA PRO A 26 -1.25 11.58 -7.07
C PRO A 26 -2.20 12.37 -7.98
N ALA A 27 -2.75 11.73 -9.01
CA ALA A 27 -3.69 12.36 -9.95
C ALA A 27 -5.14 12.37 -9.42
N ALA A 28 -5.47 11.46 -8.52
CA ALA A 28 -6.79 11.33 -7.91
C ALA A 28 -6.66 10.90 -6.43
N PRO A 29 -6.34 11.79 -5.49
CA PRO A 29 -5.97 11.45 -4.11
C PRO A 29 -7.03 10.67 -3.32
N VAL A 30 -8.28 10.67 -3.75
CA VAL A 30 -9.36 9.84 -3.20
C VAL A 30 -9.18 8.36 -3.54
N GLN A 31 -8.51 8.08 -4.66
CA GLN A 31 -8.21 6.73 -5.13
C GLN A 31 -6.86 6.23 -4.60
N SER A 32 -6.59 4.96 -4.85
CA SER A 32 -5.35 4.30 -4.43
C SER A 32 -4.73 3.51 -5.57
N ILE A 33 -3.40 3.53 -5.64
CA ILE A 33 -2.63 2.77 -6.64
C ILE A 33 -1.59 1.88 -5.96
N ALA A 34 -1.26 0.78 -6.62
CA ALA A 34 -0.06 0.01 -6.32
C ALA A 34 1.18 0.78 -6.81
N THR A 35 2.24 0.76 -6.05
CA THR A 35 3.45 1.53 -6.35
C THR A 35 4.70 0.88 -5.79
N VAL A 36 5.84 1.36 -6.26
CA VAL A 36 7.17 1.04 -5.76
C VAL A 36 7.73 2.27 -5.05
N SER A 37 8.32 2.06 -3.87
CA SER A 37 9.09 3.07 -3.13
C SER A 37 10.53 2.60 -2.97
N GLU A 38 11.50 3.40 -3.39
CA GLU A 38 12.92 3.09 -3.36
C GLU A 38 13.65 3.83 -2.24
N THR A 39 13.04 4.88 -1.72
CA THR A 39 13.59 5.69 -0.64
C THR A 39 12.69 5.67 0.60
N ALA A 40 13.27 6.01 1.73
CA ALA A 40 12.53 6.19 2.98
C ALA A 40 11.45 7.27 2.85
N ASP A 41 11.75 8.37 2.14
CA ASP A 41 10.81 9.48 1.92
C ASP A 41 9.63 9.05 1.04
N ASP A 42 9.86 8.20 0.04
CA ASP A 42 8.78 7.62 -0.76
C ASP A 42 7.82 6.78 0.10
N VAL A 43 8.37 5.97 1.02
CA VAL A 43 7.57 5.18 1.97
C VAL A 43 6.76 6.11 2.89
N LEU A 44 7.37 7.19 3.36
CA LEU A 44 6.70 8.18 4.22
C LEU A 44 5.59 8.92 3.46
N SER A 45 5.81 9.27 2.20
CA SER A 45 4.80 9.91 1.35
C SER A 45 3.56 9.03 1.13
N GLY A 46 3.77 7.71 1.10
CA GLY A 46 2.71 6.70 1.01
C GLY A 46 2.04 6.36 2.35
N ALA A 47 2.52 6.94 3.46
CA ALA A 47 2.01 6.61 4.79
C ALA A 47 0.57 7.10 4.99
N GLY A 48 -0.25 6.22 5.55
CA GLY A 48 -1.66 6.51 5.85
C GLY A 48 -2.54 5.31 5.56
N SER A 49 -3.66 5.22 6.30
CA SER A 49 -4.62 4.14 6.07
C SER A 49 -5.44 4.42 4.81
N ARG A 50 -5.46 3.47 3.89
CA ARG A 50 -6.24 3.50 2.66
C ARG A 50 -7.30 2.42 2.71
N TYR A 51 -8.58 2.82 2.80
CA TYR A 51 -9.73 1.90 2.87
C TYR A 51 -10.52 1.82 1.55
N GLY A 52 -10.17 2.64 0.56
CA GLY A 52 -10.78 2.60 -0.77
C GLY A 52 -10.36 1.36 -1.58
N PRO A 53 -11.12 1.04 -2.64
CA PRO A 53 -10.78 -0.07 -3.52
C PRO A 53 -9.42 0.13 -4.18
N VAL A 54 -8.67 -0.96 -4.26
CA VAL A 54 -7.40 -1.02 -4.97
C VAL A 54 -7.11 -2.46 -5.40
N ALA A 55 -6.50 -2.64 -6.54
CA ALA A 55 -5.97 -3.91 -7.02
C ALA A 55 -4.45 -3.95 -6.79
N PRO A 56 -3.99 -4.34 -5.58
CA PRO A 56 -2.59 -4.15 -5.19
C PRO A 56 -1.61 -5.05 -5.96
N LEU A 57 -2.08 -6.11 -6.61
CA LEU A 57 -1.21 -7.06 -7.31
C LEU A 57 -1.06 -6.82 -8.81
N THR A 58 -1.73 -5.82 -9.38
CA THR A 58 -1.69 -5.54 -10.82
C THR A 58 -0.29 -5.18 -11.33
N GLY A 59 0.55 -4.55 -10.52
CA GLY A 59 1.92 -4.21 -10.86
C GLY A 59 2.98 -5.21 -10.39
N LEU A 60 2.58 -6.36 -9.80
CA LEU A 60 3.51 -7.29 -9.18
C LEU A 60 4.49 -7.91 -10.19
N LEU A 61 4.03 -8.24 -11.40
CA LEU A 61 4.89 -8.81 -12.44
C LEU A 61 5.97 -7.80 -12.85
N ALA A 62 5.61 -6.54 -13.05
CA ALA A 62 6.57 -5.48 -13.36
C ALA A 62 7.58 -5.25 -12.22
N ALA A 63 7.16 -5.45 -10.96
CA ALA A 63 8.08 -5.41 -9.82
C ALA A 63 9.05 -6.60 -9.82
N LEU A 64 8.60 -7.80 -10.18
CA LEU A 64 9.46 -8.99 -10.34
C LEU A 64 10.45 -8.84 -11.50
N ASP A 65 10.05 -8.20 -12.59
CA ASP A 65 10.91 -7.96 -13.76
C ASP A 65 12.09 -7.03 -13.48
N ARG A 66 12.11 -6.33 -12.33
CA ARG A 66 13.26 -5.54 -11.87
C ARG A 66 14.43 -6.39 -11.37
N ASP A 67 14.23 -7.69 -11.19
CA ASP A 67 15.23 -8.70 -10.74
C ASP A 67 16.07 -8.26 -9.52
N ALA A 68 15.45 -7.58 -8.57
CA ALA A 68 16.08 -7.11 -7.34
C ALA A 68 15.25 -7.53 -6.12
N PRO A 69 15.88 -7.80 -4.95
CA PRO A 69 15.15 -8.19 -3.75
C PRO A 69 14.27 -7.06 -3.24
N PHE A 70 13.03 -7.36 -2.87
CA PHE A 70 12.08 -6.37 -2.39
C PHE A 70 11.14 -6.89 -1.30
N ALA A 71 10.50 -5.96 -0.61
CA ALA A 71 9.45 -6.25 0.35
C ALA A 71 8.07 -5.89 -0.24
N VAL A 72 7.08 -6.69 0.10
CA VAL A 72 5.68 -6.41 -0.24
C VAL A 72 4.91 -6.06 1.02
N VAL A 73 4.14 -4.98 0.96
CA VAL A 73 3.16 -4.60 1.99
C VAL A 73 1.76 -4.86 1.43
N GLY A 74 0.98 -5.71 2.09
CA GLY A 74 -0.35 -6.06 1.63
C GLY A 74 -1.26 -6.56 2.75
N LYS A 75 -2.54 -6.75 2.41
CA LYS A 75 -3.49 -7.43 3.29
C LYS A 75 -3.17 -8.94 3.34
N PRO A 76 -3.63 -9.68 4.35
CA PRO A 76 -3.41 -11.13 4.41
C PRO A 76 -3.88 -11.87 3.14
N CYS A 77 -5.01 -11.46 2.55
CA CYS A 77 -5.52 -12.04 1.30
C CYS A 77 -4.60 -11.80 0.10
N ASP A 78 -4.00 -10.59 0.00
CA ASP A 78 -3.02 -10.27 -1.06
C ASP A 78 -1.77 -11.15 -0.91
N LEU A 79 -1.27 -11.29 0.33
CA LEU A 79 -0.09 -12.12 0.61
C LEU A 79 -0.36 -13.61 0.40
N SER A 80 -1.58 -14.08 0.69
CA SER A 80 -2.01 -15.45 0.35
C SER A 80 -2.04 -15.69 -1.16
N ALA A 81 -2.51 -14.70 -1.94
CA ALA A 81 -2.48 -14.77 -3.39
C ALA A 81 -1.03 -14.86 -3.91
N ILE A 82 -0.13 -14.01 -3.39
CA ILE A 82 1.32 -14.05 -3.71
C ILE A 82 1.92 -15.42 -3.35
N HIS A 83 1.56 -15.98 -2.20
CA HIS A 83 2.02 -17.32 -1.79
C HIS A 83 1.57 -18.40 -2.78
N ASN A 84 0.34 -18.33 -3.26
CA ASN A 84 -0.15 -19.28 -4.27
C ASN A 84 0.50 -19.07 -5.64
N MET A 85 0.73 -17.83 -6.06
CA MET A 85 1.46 -17.52 -7.29
C MET A 85 2.90 -18.07 -7.25
N ALA A 86 3.54 -18.09 -6.08
CA ALA A 86 4.89 -18.61 -5.90
C ALA A 86 5.05 -20.11 -6.24
N LYS A 87 3.94 -20.85 -6.32
CA LYS A 87 3.93 -22.25 -6.78
C LYS A 87 4.16 -22.36 -8.31
N HIS A 88 3.94 -21.28 -9.03
CA HIS A 88 4.01 -21.20 -10.49
C HIS A 88 5.13 -20.29 -11.00
N ASP A 89 5.65 -19.38 -10.16
CA ASP A 89 6.74 -18.46 -10.49
C ASP A 89 7.77 -18.39 -9.36
N ASN A 90 8.92 -19.05 -9.57
CA ASN A 90 9.99 -19.11 -8.58
C ASN A 90 10.63 -17.75 -8.28
N ARG A 91 10.47 -16.74 -9.15
CA ARG A 91 10.97 -15.38 -8.90
C ARG A 91 10.35 -14.79 -7.64
N ILE A 92 9.10 -15.15 -7.34
CA ILE A 92 8.37 -14.67 -6.15
C ILE A 92 9.11 -15.07 -4.87
N ASN A 93 9.55 -16.33 -4.77
CA ASN A 93 10.29 -16.80 -3.60
C ASN A 93 11.73 -16.26 -3.55
N LYS A 94 12.34 -16.02 -4.71
CA LYS A 94 13.71 -15.48 -4.82
C LYS A 94 13.75 -14.00 -4.47
N LEU A 95 12.80 -13.20 -4.99
CA LEU A 95 12.88 -11.74 -4.98
C LEU A 95 12.05 -11.10 -3.86
N ILE A 96 10.91 -11.69 -3.47
CA ILE A 96 10.10 -11.19 -2.35
C ILE A 96 10.66 -11.73 -1.03
N THR A 97 11.64 -11.03 -0.49
CA THR A 97 12.35 -11.43 0.73
C THR A 97 11.55 -11.16 2.01
N HIS A 98 10.65 -10.16 1.97
CA HIS A 98 9.82 -9.78 3.11
C HIS A 98 8.37 -9.56 2.70
N ARG A 99 7.45 -10.14 3.49
CA ARG A 99 6.01 -9.99 3.32
C ARG A 99 5.44 -9.35 4.58
N LEU A 100 5.06 -8.08 4.48
CA LEU A 100 4.57 -7.29 5.61
C LEU A 100 3.04 -7.24 5.54
N ALA A 101 2.39 -7.95 6.45
CA ALA A 101 0.93 -8.04 6.51
C ALA A 101 0.33 -6.86 7.28
N MET A 102 -0.65 -6.18 6.69
CA MET A 102 -1.51 -5.25 7.39
C MET A 102 -2.77 -5.95 7.89
N VAL A 103 -3.12 -5.75 9.15
CA VAL A 103 -4.43 -6.16 9.65
C VAL A 103 -5.52 -5.37 8.90
N CYS A 104 -6.45 -6.11 8.29
CA CYS A 104 -7.54 -5.54 7.50
C CYS A 104 -8.86 -5.71 8.25
N GLY A 105 -9.47 -4.60 8.64
CA GLY A 105 -10.81 -4.56 9.25
C GLY A 105 -11.95 -4.39 8.23
N GLY A 106 -11.64 -4.39 6.94
CA GLY A 106 -12.61 -4.19 5.86
C GLY A 106 -12.16 -3.14 4.85
N GLN A 107 -12.94 -3.00 3.79
CA GLN A 107 -12.70 -2.08 2.68
C GLN A 107 -13.96 -1.26 2.41
N SER A 108 -13.80 0.05 2.23
CA SER A 108 -14.86 0.95 1.81
C SER A 108 -15.04 0.89 0.29
N THR A 109 -16.23 1.25 -0.19
CA THR A 109 -16.47 1.43 -1.63
C THR A 109 -16.00 2.81 -2.09
N ALA A 110 -15.70 2.96 -3.39
CA ALA A 110 -15.42 4.28 -3.98
C ALA A 110 -16.62 5.22 -3.85
N GLN A 111 -17.84 4.68 -3.97
CA GLN A 111 -19.07 5.43 -3.76
C GLN A 111 -19.13 6.06 -2.37
N LYS A 112 -18.76 5.31 -1.33
CA LYS A 112 -18.75 5.84 0.06
C LYS A 112 -17.82 7.05 0.23
N SER A 113 -16.65 7.01 -0.40
CA SER A 113 -15.74 8.16 -0.40
C SER A 113 -16.35 9.39 -1.10
N ARG A 114 -17.03 9.19 -2.24
CA ARG A 114 -17.73 10.26 -2.95
C ARG A 114 -18.91 10.82 -2.15
N GLU A 115 -19.68 9.96 -1.48
CA GLU A 115 -20.76 10.39 -0.58
C GLU A 115 -20.24 11.28 0.57
N ILE A 116 -19.09 10.93 1.13
CA ILE A 116 -18.45 11.74 2.19
C ILE A 116 -18.08 13.13 1.65
N LEU A 117 -17.48 13.20 0.46
CA LEU A 117 -17.12 14.47 -0.18
C LEU A 117 -18.38 15.29 -0.51
N HIS A 118 -19.39 14.65 -1.10
CA HIS A 118 -20.67 15.29 -1.42
C HIS A 118 -21.35 15.90 -0.19
N ASN A 119 -21.42 15.13 0.90
CA ASN A 119 -22.02 15.60 2.17
C ASN A 119 -21.22 16.76 2.81
N ALA A 120 -19.93 16.84 2.52
CA ALA A 120 -19.06 17.94 2.94
C ALA A 120 -19.05 19.12 1.94
N ALA A 121 -19.84 19.07 0.85
CA ALA A 121 -19.84 20.02 -0.26
C ALA A 121 -18.45 20.21 -0.91
N ILE A 122 -17.62 19.16 -0.92
CA ILE A 122 -16.27 19.16 -1.53
C ILE A 122 -16.33 18.47 -2.90
N GLN A 123 -15.78 19.13 -3.92
CA GLN A 123 -15.66 18.55 -5.25
C GLN A 123 -14.41 17.65 -5.32
N GLU A 124 -14.53 16.44 -5.87
CA GLU A 124 -13.46 15.43 -5.89
C GLU A 124 -12.17 15.96 -6.55
N HIS A 125 -12.28 16.77 -7.61
CA HIS A 125 -11.12 17.33 -8.32
C HIS A 125 -10.35 18.41 -7.54
N THR A 126 -10.93 18.96 -6.46
CA THR A 126 -10.24 19.94 -5.59
C THR A 126 -9.49 19.28 -4.44
N VAL A 127 -9.63 17.96 -4.27
CA VAL A 127 -8.99 17.23 -3.19
C VAL A 127 -7.51 17.05 -3.48
N THR A 128 -6.64 17.62 -2.66
CA THR A 128 -5.19 17.46 -2.75
C THR A 128 -4.67 16.36 -1.81
N LEU A 129 -5.39 16.08 -0.72
CA LEU A 129 -5.07 15.03 0.23
C LEU A 129 -6.35 14.41 0.78
N TYR A 130 -6.48 13.08 0.66
CA TYR A 130 -7.58 12.33 1.25
C TYR A 130 -7.06 11.27 2.22
N ARG A 131 -7.51 11.31 3.45
CA ARG A 131 -7.16 10.34 4.49
C ARG A 131 -8.42 9.76 5.10
N HIS A 132 -8.50 8.44 5.17
CA HIS A 132 -9.63 7.74 5.80
C HIS A 132 -9.61 7.84 7.33
N ARG A 133 -8.48 8.21 7.92
CA ARG A 133 -8.31 8.51 9.34
C ARG A 133 -7.63 9.86 9.50
N GLY A 134 -8.12 10.66 10.45
CA GLY A 134 -7.49 11.92 10.83
C GLY A 134 -6.12 11.72 11.51
N TYR A 135 -5.42 12.80 11.75
CA TYR A 135 -4.21 12.79 12.55
C TYR A 135 -4.55 12.33 13.99
N GLY A 136 -3.94 11.24 14.44
CA GLY A 136 -3.88 10.89 15.87
C GLY A 136 -4.90 9.89 16.40
N LEU A 137 -5.85 9.39 15.61
CA LEU A 137 -6.77 8.35 16.08
C LEU A 137 -6.59 7.06 15.26
N SER A 138 -5.76 6.19 15.74
CA SER A 138 -5.84 4.78 15.40
C SER A 138 -6.98 4.17 16.23
N LEU A 139 -7.99 3.57 15.59
CA LEU A 139 -9.01 2.77 16.28
C LEU A 139 -8.42 1.54 17.00
N ILE A 140 -7.11 1.31 16.86
CA ILE A 140 -6.34 0.25 17.51
C ILE A 140 -5.87 0.69 18.91
N HIS A 141 -6.03 1.96 19.26
CA HIS A 141 -5.68 2.52 20.57
C HIS A 141 -6.92 2.86 21.43
N ILE A 142 -8.01 2.16 21.20
CA ILE A 142 -9.15 2.20 22.13
C ILE A 142 -8.95 1.08 23.15
#